data_1d6f32966382b08a42ac10c499f2d2de
#
_entry.id   1d6f32966382b08a42ac10c499f2d2de
#
_cell.length_a   1.000
_cell.length_b   1.000
_cell.length_c   1.000
_cell.angle_alpha   90.00
_cell.angle_beta   90.00
_cell.angle_gamma   90.00
#
_symmetry.space_group_name_H-M   'P 1'
#
loop_
_entity.id
_entity.type
_entity.pdbx_description
1 polymer ?
#
loop_
_entity_poly.entity_id
_entity_poly.type
_entity_poly.pdbx_seq_one_letter_code
_entity_poly.pdbx_strand_id
1 'polypeptide(L)'
;NLAEVFSHTPRAARTGRQLVIHGGAVRVSGNLGDLGTFKTDNTSAEWNLFIDPGAAKIVFTAGAPIRLVPLDATQHVPIDMALLEQFKSRAGAPLAKFVAQMLAANRDQIRQGYYFAGDSLAAAALANPAVVSFRPLTIEISDKPDELGRTVEVNSRRFNAQVAIDADPLRFRDVFMTAFGVK
;
A
#
# COMPACT_ATOMS: atom_id res chain seq x y z
N ASN A 1 -12.13 -5.64 10.80
CA ASN A 1 -12.20 -6.92 10.09
C ASN A 1 -11.03 -7.84 10.36
N LEU A 2 -9.78 -7.65 9.85
CA LEU A 2 -8.66 -8.55 10.19
C LEU A 2 -8.37 -8.58 11.68
N ALA A 3 -8.35 -7.42 12.33
CA ALA A 3 -8.18 -7.32 13.78
C ALA A 3 -9.28 -8.07 14.53
N GLU A 4 -10.53 -7.93 14.10
CA GLU A 4 -11.68 -8.66 14.63
C GLU A 4 -11.48 -10.17 14.54
N VAL A 5 -11.09 -10.67 13.35
CA VAL A 5 -10.79 -12.10 13.13
C VAL A 5 -9.68 -12.57 14.06
N PHE A 6 -8.59 -11.81 14.19
CA PHE A 6 -7.45 -12.22 15.01
C PHE A 6 -7.73 -12.14 16.51
N SER A 7 -8.60 -11.21 16.93
CA SER A 7 -9.05 -11.12 18.34
C SER A 7 -9.94 -12.29 18.73
N HIS A 8 -10.88 -12.68 17.87
CA HIS A 8 -11.79 -13.80 18.15
C HIS A 8 -11.20 -15.16 17.81
N THR A 9 -10.29 -15.22 16.84
CA THR A 9 -9.67 -16.48 16.40
C THR A 9 -8.15 -16.29 16.22
N PRO A 10 -7.36 -16.22 17.32
CA PRO A 10 -5.92 -15.96 17.23
C PRO A 10 -5.15 -16.99 16.41
N ARG A 11 -5.66 -18.23 16.31
CA ARG A 11 -5.07 -19.26 15.46
C ARG A 11 -5.11 -18.90 13.97
N ALA A 12 -6.08 -18.08 13.52
CA ALA A 12 -6.19 -17.66 12.13
C ALA A 12 -4.95 -16.89 11.65
N ALA A 13 -4.33 -16.07 12.52
CA ALA A 13 -3.09 -15.38 12.22
C ALA A 13 -1.92 -16.34 11.93
N ARG A 14 -1.94 -17.56 12.49
CA ARG A 14 -0.87 -18.54 12.39
C ARG A 14 -1.10 -19.62 11.32
N THR A 15 -2.15 -19.52 10.51
CA THR A 15 -2.48 -20.52 9.49
C THR A 15 -1.54 -20.52 8.27
N GLY A 16 -0.47 -19.73 8.33
CA GLY A 16 0.59 -19.69 7.32
C GLY A 16 0.26 -18.92 6.05
N ARG A 17 -0.95 -18.37 5.92
CA ARG A 17 -1.29 -17.50 4.77
C ARG A 17 -0.65 -16.15 4.95
N GLN A 18 0.02 -15.69 3.90
CA GLN A 18 0.67 -14.38 3.88
C GLN A 18 -0.37 -13.27 3.69
N LEU A 19 -0.24 -12.21 4.50
CA LEU A 19 -0.98 -10.96 4.32
C LEU A 19 -0.12 -10.02 3.47
N VAL A 20 -0.69 -9.48 2.40
CA VAL A 20 -0.10 -8.33 1.70
C VAL A 20 -0.95 -7.11 2.05
N ILE A 21 -0.33 -6.11 2.67
CA ILE A 21 -1.01 -4.93 3.22
C ILE A 21 -0.45 -3.69 2.53
N HIS A 22 -1.32 -2.89 1.90
CA HIS A 22 -0.97 -1.52 1.55
C HIS A 22 -1.29 -0.61 2.73
N GLY A 23 -0.31 0.20 3.13
CA GLY A 23 -0.44 1.18 4.20
C GLY A 23 0.87 1.46 4.91
N GLY A 24 0.87 2.50 5.72
CA GLY A 24 2.01 2.94 6.49
C GLY A 24 3.03 3.80 5.74
N ALA A 25 3.81 4.53 6.52
CA ALA A 25 4.95 5.33 6.09
C ALA A 25 6.08 5.08 7.10
N VAL A 26 7.15 4.39 6.68
CA VAL A 26 8.19 3.91 7.61
C VAL A 26 9.35 4.90 7.67
N ARG A 27 9.90 5.26 6.50
CA ARG A 27 11.07 6.16 6.38
C ARG A 27 10.76 7.42 5.59
N VAL A 28 9.52 7.60 5.19
CA VAL A 28 9.01 8.76 4.47
C VAL A 28 7.92 9.45 5.28
N SER A 29 7.52 10.65 4.88
CA SER A 29 6.38 11.35 5.48
C SER A 29 5.08 10.59 5.22
N GLY A 30 4.12 10.75 6.12
CA GLY A 30 2.76 10.30 5.91
C GLY A 30 2.02 11.14 4.85
N ASN A 31 0.79 10.75 4.57
CA ASN A 31 -0.04 11.39 3.53
C ASN A 31 -1.33 12.04 4.05
N LEU A 32 -1.47 12.23 5.36
CA LEU A 32 -2.69 12.80 5.94
C LEU A 32 -2.94 14.23 5.47
N GLY A 33 -1.88 15.03 5.23
CA GLY A 33 -1.98 16.38 4.70
C GLY A 33 -2.49 16.48 3.26
N ASP A 34 -2.41 15.38 2.50
CA ASP A 34 -2.79 15.33 1.09
C ASP A 34 -4.30 15.09 0.88
N LEU A 35 -5.06 14.92 1.97
CA LEU A 35 -6.48 14.55 1.95
C LEU A 35 -7.44 15.75 1.88
N GLY A 36 -7.00 16.86 1.30
CA GLY A 36 -7.83 18.02 0.97
C GLY A 36 -8.39 18.75 2.19
N THR A 37 -9.59 18.39 2.66
CA THR A 37 -10.26 19.08 3.79
C THR A 37 -9.84 18.55 5.16
N PHE A 38 -9.16 17.42 5.25
CA PHE A 38 -8.69 16.87 6.51
C PHE A 38 -7.47 17.65 7.01
N LYS A 39 -7.60 18.28 8.19
CA LYS A 39 -6.51 19.06 8.80
C LYS A 39 -5.98 18.31 10.01
N THR A 40 -4.67 18.09 10.02
CA THR A 40 -3.96 17.47 11.14
C THR A 40 -2.51 17.95 11.17
N ASP A 41 -1.93 18.00 12.35
CA ASP A 41 -0.49 18.24 12.54
C ASP A 41 0.32 16.94 12.44
N ASN A 42 -0.34 15.79 12.36
CA ASN A 42 0.31 14.50 12.16
C ASN A 42 0.75 14.33 10.70
N THR A 43 2.03 14.54 10.45
CA THR A 43 2.66 14.40 9.13
C THR A 43 3.35 13.07 8.92
N SER A 44 3.26 12.15 9.89
CA SER A 44 4.04 10.92 9.92
C SER A 44 3.24 9.65 9.64
N ALA A 45 1.91 9.71 9.80
CA ALA A 45 1.05 8.55 9.58
C ALA A 45 0.51 8.49 8.14
N GLU A 46 0.32 7.28 7.65
CA GLU A 46 -0.40 7.00 6.42
C GLU A 46 -1.88 6.71 6.75
N TRP A 47 -2.76 7.11 5.83
CA TRP A 47 -4.21 7.15 6.02
C TRP A 47 -4.81 5.81 6.48
N ASN A 48 -4.47 4.69 5.82
CA ASN A 48 -5.08 3.39 6.12
C ASN A 48 -4.78 2.93 7.56
N LEU A 49 -3.58 3.20 8.05
CA LEU A 49 -3.20 2.84 9.42
C LEU A 49 -3.65 3.89 10.45
N PHE A 50 -3.79 5.14 10.03
CA PHE A 50 -4.30 6.23 10.86
C PHE A 50 -5.79 6.08 11.18
N ILE A 51 -6.61 5.57 10.25
CA ILE A 51 -8.07 5.44 10.43
C ILE A 51 -8.44 4.52 11.60
N ASP A 52 -7.68 3.45 11.82
CA ASP A 52 -7.87 2.54 12.96
C ASP A 52 -6.51 1.99 13.44
N PRO A 53 -5.74 2.80 14.20
CA PRO A 53 -4.44 2.38 14.71
C PRO A 53 -4.51 1.21 15.67
N GLY A 54 -5.62 1.09 16.40
CA GLY A 54 -5.87 -0.04 17.31
C GLY A 54 -5.99 -1.36 16.56
N ALA A 55 -6.77 -1.38 15.48
CA ALA A 55 -6.86 -2.55 14.60
C ALA A 55 -5.52 -2.87 13.94
N ALA A 56 -4.80 -1.85 13.44
CA ALA A 56 -3.46 -2.03 12.89
C ALA A 56 -2.51 -2.68 13.89
N LYS A 57 -2.46 -2.19 15.14
CA LYS A 57 -1.62 -2.75 16.21
C LYS A 57 -1.93 -4.22 16.49
N ILE A 58 -3.22 -4.60 16.54
CA ILE A 58 -3.63 -6.00 16.70
C ILE A 58 -3.08 -6.86 15.55
N VAL A 59 -3.23 -6.42 14.29
CA VAL A 59 -2.77 -7.17 13.11
C VAL A 59 -1.25 -7.37 13.12
N PHE A 60 -0.48 -6.31 13.41
CA PHE A 60 0.99 -6.37 13.41
C PHE A 60 1.57 -7.18 14.58
N THR A 61 0.79 -7.37 15.66
CA THR A 61 1.21 -8.18 16.83
C THR A 61 0.66 -9.60 16.83
N ALA A 62 -0.27 -9.94 15.94
CA ALA A 62 -0.94 -11.23 15.89
C ALA A 62 -0.03 -12.40 15.46
N GLY A 63 1.15 -12.13 14.89
CA GLY A 63 2.11 -13.14 14.43
C GLY A 63 1.78 -13.74 13.05
N ALA A 64 0.95 -13.07 12.25
CA ALA A 64 0.73 -13.42 10.85
C ALA A 64 1.94 -13.03 9.99
N PRO A 65 2.27 -13.80 8.93
CA PRO A 65 3.29 -13.40 7.96
C PRO A 65 2.83 -12.16 7.17
N ILE A 66 3.44 -11.01 7.42
CA ILE A 66 3.07 -9.73 6.77
C ILE A 66 4.09 -9.35 5.70
N ARG A 67 3.59 -8.98 4.52
CA ARG A 67 4.26 -8.15 3.52
C ARG A 67 3.60 -6.79 3.51
N LEU A 68 4.31 -5.77 3.98
CA LEU A 68 3.85 -4.39 4.01
C LEU A 68 4.35 -3.66 2.76
N VAL A 69 3.45 -3.00 2.06
CA VAL A 69 3.74 -2.12 0.91
C VAL A 69 3.37 -0.70 1.32
N PRO A 70 4.30 0.03 1.98
CA PRO A 70 4.06 1.37 2.51
C PRO A 70 4.30 2.45 1.45
N LEU A 71 4.10 3.72 1.85
CA LEU A 71 4.41 4.88 1.01
C LEU A 71 5.87 4.89 0.53
N ASP A 72 6.79 4.30 1.30
CA ASP A 72 8.20 4.12 0.93
C ASP A 72 8.36 3.46 -0.45
N ALA A 73 7.50 2.52 -0.80
CA ALA A 73 7.52 1.86 -2.10
C ALA A 73 6.56 2.52 -3.11
N THR A 74 5.36 2.91 -2.68
CA THR A 74 4.32 3.40 -3.61
C THR A 74 4.68 4.72 -4.25
N GLN A 75 5.43 5.60 -3.57
CA GLN A 75 5.92 6.87 -4.12
C GLN A 75 6.84 6.71 -5.34
N HIS A 76 7.44 5.52 -5.53
CA HIS A 76 8.26 5.19 -6.69
C HIS A 76 7.44 4.75 -7.90
N VAL A 77 6.12 4.57 -7.74
CA VAL A 77 5.23 4.07 -8.79
C VAL A 77 4.09 5.05 -9.07
N PRO A 78 4.38 6.22 -9.68
CA PRO A 78 3.34 7.14 -10.08
C PRO A 78 2.50 6.54 -11.22
N ILE A 79 1.21 6.70 -11.12
CA ILE A 79 0.28 6.48 -12.24
C ILE A 79 0.32 7.75 -13.08
N ASP A 80 0.86 7.67 -14.28
CA ASP A 80 1.08 8.80 -15.18
C ASP A 80 0.03 8.90 -16.29
N MET A 81 0.04 10.03 -16.98
CA MET A 81 -0.84 10.26 -18.14
C MET A 81 -0.58 9.26 -19.26
N ALA A 82 0.65 8.77 -19.42
CA ALA A 82 0.98 7.78 -20.44
C ALA A 82 0.30 6.44 -20.17
N LEU A 83 0.24 6.00 -18.90
CA LEU A 83 -0.50 4.79 -18.52
C LEU A 83 -2.01 4.95 -18.77
N LEU A 84 -2.59 6.11 -18.41
CA LEU A 84 -4.00 6.40 -18.68
C LEU A 84 -4.30 6.33 -20.19
N GLU A 85 -3.49 6.95 -21.04
CA GLU A 85 -3.73 6.96 -22.50
C GLU A 85 -3.51 5.56 -23.11
N GLN A 86 -2.61 4.75 -22.58
CA GLN A 86 -2.47 3.34 -22.99
C GLN A 86 -3.72 2.52 -22.66
N PHE A 87 -4.28 2.68 -21.46
CA PHE A 87 -5.55 2.03 -21.13
C PHE A 87 -6.69 2.49 -22.00
N LYS A 88 -6.82 3.80 -22.29
CA LYS A 88 -7.85 4.34 -23.17
C LYS A 88 -7.76 3.81 -24.60
N SER A 89 -6.55 3.75 -25.16
CA SER A 89 -6.35 3.38 -26.56
C SER A 89 -6.33 1.88 -26.81
N ARG A 90 -5.97 1.06 -25.83
CA ARG A 90 -5.72 -0.37 -25.99
C ARG A 90 -6.66 -1.27 -25.20
N ALA A 91 -7.54 -0.73 -24.38
CA ALA A 91 -8.47 -1.52 -23.56
C ALA A 91 -9.52 -2.21 -24.45
N GLY A 92 -9.34 -3.49 -24.73
CA GLY A 92 -10.29 -4.33 -25.46
C GLY A 92 -11.34 -4.95 -24.55
N ALA A 93 -10.92 -5.47 -23.39
CA ALA A 93 -11.78 -6.16 -22.44
C ALA A 93 -12.63 -5.20 -21.59
N PRO A 94 -13.84 -5.60 -21.13
CA PRO A 94 -14.70 -4.78 -20.29
C PRO A 94 -13.98 -4.28 -19.01
N LEU A 95 -13.21 -5.14 -18.36
CA LEU A 95 -12.47 -4.78 -17.13
C LEU A 95 -11.39 -3.72 -17.42
N ALA A 96 -10.67 -3.84 -18.53
CA ALA A 96 -9.67 -2.83 -18.93
C ALA A 96 -10.34 -1.47 -19.24
N LYS A 97 -11.52 -1.49 -19.87
CA LYS A 97 -12.32 -0.26 -20.09
C LYS A 97 -12.75 0.39 -18.78
N PHE A 98 -13.17 -0.43 -17.80
CA PHE A 98 -13.53 0.07 -16.48
C PHE A 98 -12.33 0.72 -15.78
N VAL A 99 -11.15 0.09 -15.81
CA VAL A 99 -9.91 0.70 -15.27
C VAL A 99 -9.58 2.01 -15.99
N ALA A 100 -9.71 2.07 -17.32
CA ALA A 100 -9.52 3.31 -18.08
C ALA A 100 -10.48 4.43 -17.62
N GLN A 101 -11.73 4.11 -17.32
CA GLN A 101 -12.72 5.07 -16.79
C GLN A 101 -12.33 5.54 -15.38
N MET A 102 -11.91 4.62 -14.47
CA MET A 102 -11.45 4.98 -13.14
C MET A 102 -10.23 5.90 -13.18
N LEU A 103 -9.24 5.59 -14.02
CA LEU A 103 -8.07 6.45 -14.21
C LEU A 103 -8.45 7.80 -14.80
N ALA A 104 -9.40 7.83 -15.75
CA ALA A 104 -9.88 9.08 -16.35
C ALA A 104 -10.61 9.98 -15.35
N ALA A 105 -11.34 9.39 -14.39
CA ALA A 105 -12.00 10.12 -13.30
C ALA A 105 -10.98 10.81 -12.36
N ASN A 106 -9.76 10.28 -12.27
CA ASN A 106 -8.67 10.84 -11.46
C ASN A 106 -7.63 11.61 -12.28
N ARG A 107 -7.99 12.00 -13.51
CA ARG A 107 -7.07 12.60 -14.48
C ARG A 107 -6.32 13.82 -13.95
N ASP A 108 -6.98 14.67 -13.18
CA ASP A 108 -6.35 15.91 -12.70
C ASP A 108 -5.29 15.61 -11.64
N GLN A 109 -5.51 14.66 -10.75
CA GLN A 109 -4.52 14.19 -9.78
C GLN A 109 -3.34 13.49 -10.49
N ILE A 110 -3.63 12.67 -11.50
CA ILE A 110 -2.61 12.02 -12.35
C ILE A 110 -1.74 13.08 -13.04
N ARG A 111 -2.35 14.12 -13.63
CA ARG A 111 -1.63 15.21 -14.30
C ARG A 111 -0.75 16.00 -13.35
N GLN A 112 -1.19 16.19 -12.12
CA GLN A 112 -0.46 16.91 -11.08
C GLN A 112 0.65 16.06 -10.43
N GLY A 113 0.71 14.75 -10.73
CA GLY A 113 1.71 13.84 -10.16
C GLY A 113 1.39 13.36 -8.74
N TYR A 114 0.14 13.49 -8.29
CA TYR A 114 -0.30 13.08 -6.95
C TYR A 114 -1.06 11.76 -6.92
N TYR A 115 -0.97 10.95 -7.98
CA TYR A 115 -1.67 9.68 -8.06
C TYR A 115 -0.67 8.52 -8.14
N PHE A 116 -0.62 7.71 -7.10
CA PHE A 116 0.35 6.62 -6.96
C PHE A 116 -0.34 5.26 -6.92
N ALA A 117 0.39 4.20 -7.32
CA ALA A 117 -0.08 2.83 -7.27
C ALA A 117 -0.03 2.28 -5.83
N GLY A 118 -1.06 2.54 -5.03
CA GLY A 118 -1.18 2.02 -3.66
C GLY A 118 -1.60 0.55 -3.65
N ASP A 119 -2.90 0.29 -3.55
CA ASP A 119 -3.46 -1.07 -3.53
C ASP A 119 -3.06 -1.89 -4.75
N SER A 120 -2.95 -1.25 -5.92
CA SER A 120 -2.55 -1.94 -7.15
C SER A 120 -1.09 -2.42 -7.10
N LEU A 121 -0.18 -1.70 -6.43
CA LEU A 121 1.19 -2.19 -6.20
C LEU A 121 1.20 -3.36 -5.22
N ALA A 122 0.41 -3.31 -4.15
CA ALA A 122 0.28 -4.43 -3.22
C ALA A 122 -0.27 -5.69 -3.91
N ALA A 123 -1.28 -5.53 -4.76
CA ALA A 123 -1.82 -6.63 -5.58
C ALA A 123 -0.79 -7.16 -6.59
N ALA A 124 -0.03 -6.27 -7.24
CA ALA A 124 1.04 -6.66 -8.15
C ALA A 124 2.16 -7.40 -7.41
N ALA A 125 2.54 -6.97 -6.20
CA ALA A 125 3.55 -7.63 -5.36
C ALA A 125 3.08 -9.01 -4.86
N LEU A 126 1.78 -9.23 -4.71
CA LEU A 126 1.23 -10.56 -4.43
C LEU A 126 1.39 -11.48 -5.64
N ALA A 127 1.11 -10.99 -6.85
CA ALA A 127 1.20 -11.75 -8.10
C ALA A 127 2.66 -11.97 -8.55
N ASN A 128 3.49 -10.96 -8.41
CA ASN A 128 4.92 -10.97 -8.76
C ASN A 128 5.74 -10.19 -7.72
N PRO A 129 6.32 -10.85 -6.71
CA PRO A 129 7.08 -10.17 -5.67
C PRO A 129 8.29 -9.37 -6.15
N ALA A 130 8.76 -9.61 -7.37
CA ALA A 130 9.90 -8.89 -7.94
C ALA A 130 9.58 -7.44 -8.37
N VAL A 131 8.31 -7.01 -8.27
CA VAL A 131 7.93 -5.60 -8.51
C VAL A 131 8.36 -4.66 -7.38
N VAL A 132 8.71 -5.20 -6.21
CA VAL A 132 9.16 -4.45 -5.03
C VAL A 132 10.39 -5.09 -4.41
N SER A 133 11.15 -4.29 -3.65
CA SER A 133 12.28 -4.77 -2.86
C SER A 133 11.90 -4.87 -1.39
N PHE A 134 11.78 -6.09 -0.87
CA PHE A 134 11.42 -6.33 0.54
C PHE A 134 12.65 -6.37 1.45
N ARG A 135 12.50 -5.84 2.67
CA ARG A 135 13.43 -6.03 3.80
C ARG A 135 12.69 -6.50 5.05
N PRO A 136 13.28 -7.42 5.82
CA PRO A 136 12.73 -7.82 7.11
C PRO A 136 12.94 -6.70 8.12
N LEU A 137 11.84 -6.16 8.67
CA LEU A 137 11.85 -5.11 9.68
C LEU A 137 10.93 -5.48 10.85
N THR A 138 11.16 -4.84 12.00
CA THR A 138 10.20 -4.82 13.10
C THR A 138 9.46 -3.52 13.06
N ILE A 139 8.15 -3.60 12.87
CA ILE A 139 7.24 -2.46 12.77
C ILE A 139 6.34 -2.43 14.00
N GLU A 140 6.27 -1.26 14.63
CA GLU A 140 5.29 -0.92 15.65
C GLU A 140 4.36 0.18 15.14
N ILE A 141 3.12 0.15 15.62
CA ILE A 141 2.13 1.20 15.32
C ILE A 141 2.07 2.13 16.51
N SER A 142 2.36 3.41 16.30
CA SER A 142 2.34 4.42 17.35
C SER A 142 0.91 4.72 17.80
N ASP A 143 0.72 4.84 19.11
CA ASP A 143 -0.50 5.29 19.77
C ASP A 143 -0.32 6.68 20.42
N LYS A 144 0.82 7.35 20.19
CA LYS A 144 1.04 8.70 20.67
C LYS A 144 0.14 9.69 19.91
N PRO A 145 -0.46 10.67 20.61
CA PRO A 145 -1.43 11.58 20.00
C PRO A 145 -0.94 12.35 18.78
N ASP A 146 0.31 12.79 18.79
CA ASP A 146 0.96 13.60 17.74
C ASP A 146 1.42 12.77 16.52
N GLU A 147 1.56 11.45 16.68
CA GLU A 147 1.98 10.51 15.62
C GLU A 147 1.09 9.26 15.54
N LEU A 148 -0.18 9.42 15.92
CA LEU A 148 -1.15 8.31 15.96
C LEU A 148 -1.21 7.58 14.61
N GLY A 149 -1.06 6.25 14.63
CA GLY A 149 -1.06 5.42 13.41
C GLY A 149 0.24 5.41 12.62
N ARG A 150 1.28 6.13 13.06
CA ARG A 150 2.60 6.05 12.45
C ARG A 150 3.16 4.64 12.51
N THR A 151 3.76 4.18 11.42
CA THR A 151 4.56 2.96 11.37
C THR A 151 6.01 3.24 11.77
N VAL A 152 6.42 2.70 12.90
CA VAL A 152 7.75 2.94 13.47
C VAL A 152 8.63 1.71 13.27
N GLU A 153 9.75 1.88 12.57
CA GLU A 153 10.80 0.86 12.53
C GLU A 153 11.53 0.84 13.87
N VAL A 154 11.56 -0.31 14.53
CA VAL A 154 12.27 -0.51 15.79
C VAL A 154 13.44 -1.45 15.63
N ASN A 155 14.54 -1.17 16.32
CA ASN A 155 15.70 -2.04 16.30
C ASN A 155 15.42 -3.31 17.13
N SER A 156 15.23 -4.43 16.46
CA SER A 156 14.95 -5.72 17.07
C SER A 156 15.60 -6.85 16.27
N ARG A 157 15.91 -7.94 16.98
CA ARG A 157 16.37 -9.20 16.34
C ARG A 157 15.21 -10.07 15.80
N ARG A 158 13.96 -9.71 16.11
CA ARG A 158 12.76 -10.43 15.66
C ARG A 158 11.99 -9.54 14.71
N PHE A 159 11.90 -9.95 13.47
CA PHE A 159 11.14 -9.22 12.44
C PHE A 159 9.69 -9.68 12.45
N ASN A 160 8.74 -8.75 12.32
CA ASN A 160 7.31 -9.05 12.22
C ASN A 160 6.74 -8.76 10.82
N ALA A 161 7.51 -8.10 9.95
CA ALA A 161 7.07 -7.80 8.59
C ALA A 161 8.22 -7.84 7.57
N GLN A 162 7.90 -8.23 6.35
CA GLN A 162 8.69 -7.94 5.16
C GLN A 162 8.17 -6.62 4.60
N VAL A 163 8.97 -5.57 4.66
CA VAL A 163 8.57 -4.20 4.26
C VAL A 163 9.15 -3.87 2.91
N ALA A 164 8.31 -3.47 1.96
CA ALA A 164 8.76 -2.95 0.67
C ALA A 164 9.38 -1.57 0.87
N ILE A 165 10.66 -1.44 0.56
CA ILE A 165 11.43 -0.21 0.72
C ILE A 165 11.65 0.52 -0.60
N ASP A 166 11.33 -0.14 -1.71
CA ASP A 166 11.49 0.36 -3.07
C ASP A 166 10.60 -0.44 -4.03
N ALA A 167 10.27 0.12 -5.18
CA ALA A 167 9.49 -0.53 -6.22
C ALA A 167 10.03 -0.21 -7.62
N ASP A 168 9.90 -1.18 -8.54
CA ASP A 168 10.23 -1.04 -9.95
C ASP A 168 8.98 -0.60 -10.76
N PRO A 169 8.89 0.67 -11.17
CA PRO A 169 7.72 1.19 -11.87
C PRO A 169 7.50 0.56 -13.25
N LEU A 170 8.56 0.15 -13.94
CA LEU A 170 8.45 -0.47 -15.26
C LEU A 170 7.89 -1.88 -15.13
N ARG A 171 8.40 -2.64 -14.17
CA ARG A 171 7.90 -3.99 -13.88
C ARG A 171 6.48 -3.97 -13.34
N PHE A 172 6.14 -3.00 -12.48
CA PHE A 172 4.76 -2.80 -12.05
C PHE A 172 3.85 -2.56 -13.24
N ARG A 173 4.22 -1.64 -14.14
CA ARG A 173 3.44 -1.30 -15.34
C ARG A 173 3.19 -2.53 -16.23
N ASP A 174 4.21 -3.34 -16.45
CA ASP A 174 4.10 -4.58 -17.23
C ASP A 174 3.12 -5.57 -16.58
N VAL A 175 3.26 -5.83 -15.26
CA VAL A 175 2.36 -6.70 -14.50
C VAL A 175 0.93 -6.16 -14.54
N PHE A 176 0.75 -4.86 -14.30
CA PHE A 176 -0.55 -4.21 -14.25
C PHE A 176 -1.25 -4.26 -15.60
N MET A 177 -0.57 -3.87 -16.69
CA MET A 177 -1.14 -3.91 -18.03
C MET A 177 -1.47 -5.32 -18.47
N THR A 178 -0.58 -6.30 -18.20
CA THR A 178 -0.80 -7.71 -18.52
C THR A 178 -2.01 -8.28 -17.81
N ALA A 179 -2.22 -7.95 -16.53
CA ALA A 179 -3.36 -8.40 -15.74
C ALA A 179 -4.71 -7.99 -16.34
N PHE A 180 -4.76 -6.87 -17.06
CA PHE A 180 -5.96 -6.37 -17.73
C PHE A 180 -5.98 -6.63 -19.24
N GLY A 181 -5.02 -7.38 -19.77
CA GLY A 181 -4.92 -7.69 -21.21
C GLY A 181 -4.65 -6.47 -22.09
N VAL A 182 -4.02 -5.43 -21.54
CA VAL A 182 -3.59 -4.24 -22.28
C VAL A 182 -2.17 -4.48 -22.79
N LYS A 183 -2.00 -4.60 -24.12
CA LYS A 183 -0.72 -4.89 -24.78
C LYS A 183 -0.21 -3.70 -25.58
#